data_99243d8eca2eda849142b51c9a579467
#
_entry.id   99243d8eca2eda849142b51c9a579467
#
_cell.length_a   1.000
_cell.length_b   1.000
_cell.length_c   1.000
_cell.angle_alpha   90.00
_cell.angle_beta   90.00
_cell.angle_gamma   90.00
#
_symmetry.space_group_name_H-M   'P 1'
#
loop_
_entity.id
_entity.type
_entity.pdbx_description
1 polymer ?
#
loop_
_entity_poly.entity_id
_entity_poly.type
_entity_poly.pdbx_seq_one_letter_code
_entity_poly.pdbx_strand_id
1 'polypeptide(L)'
;RPRAALMASNYTEASIKTLSSLEHIRLRPGMYIGRLGNGAHAEDGIYVLLKETIDNSIDEFMMGGGRRIEVELTDRSVKVRDYGRGIPLGKLIDCVSIINTGAKYDSETFQKAVGLNGVGQKAVNALSLNYRAQAVRDGETKVVEFERGKLKSQSRVTKTDERNGTLVGFTPDEKLFGSDFRFRPEFIEDMLWNYAFLNRGLTLTLNGRPFKSEHGLKDLLTKELSGEPLYPIIHLEGDDIEIALTHGRHYGEEYWSFVNGQHTTMGGTHLAAFREALVETVRNHFKKDFDAADIRQSIDAAIVVRVQEPVFESQ
;
A
#
# COMPACT_ATOMS: atom_id res chain seq x y z
N ARG A 1 15.24 -48.11 -41.38
CA ARG A 1 15.22 -46.86 -40.56
C ARG A 1 13.78 -46.63 -40.14
N PRO A 2 13.42 -46.66 -38.86
CA PRO A 2 12.05 -46.33 -38.42
C PRO A 2 11.91 -44.79 -38.40
N ARG A 3 10.83 -44.34 -39.03
CA ARG A 3 10.37 -42.97 -38.96
C ARG A 3 9.94 -42.67 -37.53
N ALA A 4 10.56 -41.67 -36.91
CA ALA A 4 10.08 -41.08 -35.68
C ALA A 4 8.67 -40.48 -35.94
N ALA A 5 7.66 -41.06 -35.32
CA ALA A 5 6.34 -40.46 -35.26
C ALA A 5 6.44 -39.22 -34.42
N LEU A 6 6.31 -38.05 -35.05
CA LEU A 6 6.04 -36.80 -34.37
C LEU A 6 4.72 -37.00 -33.59
N MET A 7 4.82 -37.02 -32.26
CA MET A 7 3.65 -36.85 -31.42
C MET A 7 3.12 -35.44 -31.66
N ALA A 8 2.10 -35.34 -32.50
CA ALA A 8 1.28 -34.15 -32.58
C ALA A 8 0.65 -33.98 -31.19
N SER A 9 1.05 -32.95 -30.47
CA SER A 9 0.38 -32.56 -29.23
C SER A 9 -1.07 -32.33 -29.61
N ASN A 10 -1.98 -33.08 -28.98
CA ASN A 10 -3.41 -32.86 -29.13
C ASN A 10 -3.81 -31.49 -28.58
N TYR A 11 -3.62 -30.46 -29.41
CA TYR A 11 -4.10 -29.13 -29.15
C TYR A 11 -5.60 -29.10 -29.46
N THR A 12 -6.40 -29.49 -28.49
CA THR A 12 -7.87 -29.51 -28.61
C THR A 12 -8.44 -28.31 -27.83
N GLU A 13 -9.61 -27.84 -28.24
CA GLU A 13 -10.33 -26.78 -27.52
C GLU A 13 -10.52 -27.12 -26.02
N ALA A 14 -10.65 -28.40 -25.71
CA ALA A 14 -10.73 -28.90 -24.33
C ALA A 14 -9.43 -28.76 -23.54
N SER A 15 -8.29 -28.52 -24.19
CA SER A 15 -6.99 -28.29 -23.53
C SER A 15 -6.76 -26.82 -23.16
N ILE A 16 -7.59 -25.91 -23.65
CA ILE A 16 -7.54 -24.51 -23.34
C ILE A 16 -8.35 -24.24 -22.08
N LYS A 17 -7.65 -24.02 -20.96
CA LYS A 17 -8.29 -23.62 -19.71
C LYS A 17 -8.35 -22.09 -19.63
N THR A 18 -9.56 -21.56 -19.48
CA THR A 18 -9.75 -20.16 -19.07
C THR A 18 -9.67 -20.11 -17.55
N LEU A 19 -8.63 -19.48 -17.03
CA LEU A 19 -8.45 -19.25 -15.60
C LEU A 19 -9.21 -17.99 -15.18
N SER A 20 -9.88 -18.04 -14.03
CA SER A 20 -10.39 -16.83 -13.39
C SER A 20 -9.21 -15.95 -12.93
N SER A 21 -9.49 -14.65 -12.65
CA SER A 21 -8.48 -13.74 -12.14
C SER A 21 -7.79 -14.28 -10.89
N LEU A 22 -8.56 -14.83 -9.95
CA LEU A 22 -8.02 -15.36 -8.69
C LEU A 22 -7.20 -16.64 -8.90
N GLU A 23 -7.62 -17.51 -9.79
CA GLU A 23 -6.86 -18.73 -10.14
C GLU A 23 -5.50 -18.39 -10.74
N HIS A 24 -5.45 -17.39 -11.61
CA HIS A 24 -4.20 -16.90 -12.22
C HIS A 24 -3.23 -16.35 -11.16
N ILE A 25 -3.74 -15.57 -10.21
CA ILE A 25 -2.94 -15.03 -9.10
C ILE A 25 -2.37 -16.17 -8.23
N ARG A 26 -3.20 -17.16 -7.88
CA ARG A 26 -2.75 -18.30 -7.09
C ARG A 26 -1.68 -19.14 -7.80
N LEU A 27 -1.77 -19.24 -9.12
CA LEU A 27 -0.81 -20.00 -9.91
C LEU A 27 0.58 -19.32 -9.94
N ARG A 28 0.62 -17.99 -9.93
CA ARG A 28 1.84 -17.20 -10.02
C ARG A 28 1.85 -16.06 -9.00
N PRO A 29 1.82 -16.37 -7.70
CA PRO A 29 1.70 -15.34 -6.66
C PRO A 29 2.87 -14.34 -6.65
N GLY A 30 4.07 -14.80 -6.97
CA GLY A 30 5.27 -13.95 -7.01
C GLY A 30 5.22 -12.81 -8.02
N MET A 31 4.39 -12.92 -9.07
CA MET A 31 4.16 -11.83 -10.04
C MET A 31 3.38 -10.67 -9.43
N TYR A 32 2.61 -10.92 -8.38
CA TYR A 32 1.68 -9.94 -7.78
C TYR A 32 2.19 -9.38 -6.46
N ILE A 33 2.87 -10.17 -5.65
CA ILE A 33 3.31 -9.78 -4.30
C ILE A 33 4.82 -9.95 -4.07
N GLY A 34 5.56 -10.38 -5.09
CA GLY A 34 6.99 -10.61 -4.95
C GLY A 34 7.32 -11.82 -4.08
N ARG A 35 8.25 -11.67 -3.17
CA ARG A 35 8.68 -12.74 -2.26
C ARG A 35 7.52 -13.20 -1.36
N LEU A 36 7.30 -14.51 -1.27
CA LEU A 36 6.28 -15.05 -0.36
C LEU A 36 6.71 -14.94 1.10
N GLY A 37 7.76 -15.64 1.50
CA GLY A 37 8.26 -15.66 2.88
C GLY A 37 7.25 -16.21 3.91
N ASN A 38 7.63 -16.14 5.17
CA ASN A 38 6.80 -16.59 6.29
C ASN A 38 6.50 -15.49 7.33
N GLY A 39 6.79 -14.24 7.01
CA GLY A 39 6.61 -13.10 7.90
C GLY A 39 7.84 -12.75 8.75
N ALA A 40 8.95 -13.45 8.56
CA ALA A 40 10.19 -13.16 9.30
C ALA A 40 10.88 -11.87 8.85
N HIS A 41 10.57 -11.39 7.65
CA HIS A 41 11.13 -10.19 7.04
C HIS A 41 10.02 -9.21 6.66
N ALA A 42 10.32 -7.91 6.78
CA ALA A 42 9.32 -6.84 6.53
C ALA A 42 8.79 -6.82 5.08
N GLU A 43 9.57 -7.33 4.11
CA GLU A 43 9.21 -7.43 2.71
C GLU A 43 8.44 -8.71 2.34
N ASP A 44 8.19 -9.60 3.29
CA ASP A 44 7.48 -10.84 3.02
C ASP A 44 6.02 -10.61 2.57
N GLY A 45 5.53 -11.49 1.72
CA GLY A 45 4.26 -11.33 1.02
C GLY A 45 3.05 -11.12 1.91
N ILE A 46 3.01 -11.69 3.11
CA ILE A 46 1.87 -11.46 4.03
C ILE A 46 1.73 -9.98 4.41
N TYR A 47 2.84 -9.23 4.49
CA TYR A 47 2.79 -7.78 4.74
C TYR A 47 2.36 -7.00 3.49
N VAL A 48 2.66 -7.51 2.30
CA VAL A 48 2.13 -6.94 1.05
C VAL A 48 0.61 -7.08 1.02
N LEU A 49 0.05 -8.23 1.42
CA LEU A 49 -1.40 -8.42 1.52
C LEU A 49 -2.05 -7.42 2.48
N LEU A 50 -1.44 -7.22 3.64
CA LEU A 50 -1.91 -6.22 4.60
C LEU A 50 -1.82 -4.81 4.03
N LYS A 51 -0.71 -4.46 3.41
CA LYS A 51 -0.50 -3.17 2.77
C LYS A 51 -1.57 -2.88 1.71
N GLU A 52 -1.83 -3.82 0.82
CA GLU A 52 -2.86 -3.69 -0.21
C GLU A 52 -4.26 -3.45 0.38
N THR A 53 -4.55 -4.10 1.50
CA THR A 53 -5.83 -3.91 2.19
C THR A 53 -5.93 -2.53 2.83
N ILE A 54 -4.87 -2.06 3.48
CA ILE A 54 -4.83 -0.72 4.08
C ILE A 54 -4.83 0.36 2.99
N ASP A 55 -4.11 0.16 1.89
CA ASP A 55 -4.04 1.12 0.78
C ASP A 55 -5.44 1.46 0.24
N ASN A 56 -6.35 0.50 0.15
CA ASN A 56 -7.73 0.77 -0.26
C ASN A 56 -8.46 1.69 0.72
N SER A 57 -8.24 1.50 2.01
CA SER A 57 -8.81 2.35 3.06
C SER A 57 -8.18 3.75 3.06
N ILE A 58 -6.89 3.85 2.77
CA ILE A 58 -6.20 5.14 2.59
C ILE A 58 -6.79 5.90 1.40
N ASP A 59 -7.07 5.23 0.29
CA ASP A 59 -7.68 5.85 -0.88
C ASP A 59 -9.05 6.46 -0.54
N GLU A 60 -9.86 5.79 0.28
CA GLU A 60 -11.12 6.35 0.78
C GLU A 60 -10.90 7.60 1.65
N PHE A 61 -9.91 7.59 2.53
CA PHE A 61 -9.54 8.76 3.32
C PHE A 61 -9.12 9.95 2.43
N MET A 62 -8.29 9.69 1.41
CA MET A 62 -7.83 10.73 0.47
C MET A 62 -8.97 11.36 -0.31
N MET A 63 -10.06 10.64 -0.54
CA MET A 63 -11.28 11.14 -1.17
C MET A 63 -12.25 11.84 -0.21
N GLY A 64 -11.88 12.02 1.05
CA GLY A 64 -12.70 12.63 2.07
C GLY A 64 -13.66 11.67 2.76
N GLY A 65 -13.55 10.37 2.52
CA GLY A 65 -14.37 9.32 3.12
C GLY A 65 -13.78 8.76 4.40
N GLY A 66 -14.25 9.23 5.55
CA GLY A 66 -13.80 8.76 6.85
C GLY A 66 -12.44 9.29 7.28
N ARG A 67 -12.13 9.15 8.58
CA ARG A 67 -10.87 9.63 9.17
C ARG A 67 -10.24 8.62 10.12
N ARG A 68 -10.70 7.38 10.05
CA ARG A 68 -10.26 6.33 10.95
C ARG A 68 -10.14 5.01 10.18
N ILE A 69 -9.05 4.30 10.44
CA ILE A 69 -8.81 2.94 9.96
C ILE A 69 -8.43 2.10 11.15
N GLU A 70 -9.19 1.02 11.38
CA GLU A 70 -9.00 0.13 12.50
C GLU A 70 -8.44 -1.19 12.01
N VAL A 71 -7.27 -1.59 12.52
CA VAL A 71 -6.62 -2.86 12.23
C VAL A 71 -6.67 -3.74 13.46
N GLU A 72 -7.25 -4.91 13.30
CA GLU A 72 -7.20 -5.98 14.30
C GLU A 72 -6.26 -7.08 13.80
N LEU A 73 -5.30 -7.45 14.62
CA LEU A 73 -4.24 -8.39 14.27
C LEU A 73 -4.18 -9.53 15.27
N THR A 74 -4.10 -10.75 14.76
CA THR A 74 -3.61 -11.90 15.48
C THR A 74 -2.30 -12.36 14.84
N ASP A 75 -1.68 -13.43 15.33
CA ASP A 75 -0.46 -13.96 14.71
C ASP A 75 -0.66 -14.36 13.24
N ARG A 76 -1.87 -14.73 12.85
CA ARG A 76 -2.15 -15.33 11.53
C ARG A 76 -3.29 -14.67 10.75
N SER A 77 -4.00 -13.73 11.32
CA SER A 77 -5.16 -13.11 10.70
C SER A 77 -5.20 -11.60 10.91
N VAL A 78 -5.86 -10.93 9.97
CA VAL A 78 -6.02 -9.48 9.97
C VAL A 78 -7.45 -9.12 9.67
N LYS A 79 -7.96 -8.07 10.31
CA LYS A 79 -9.18 -7.35 9.92
C LYS A 79 -8.85 -5.88 9.78
N VAL A 80 -9.34 -5.26 8.71
CA VAL A 80 -9.19 -3.82 8.46
C VAL A 80 -10.56 -3.21 8.22
N ARG A 81 -10.96 -2.26 9.07
CA ARG A 81 -12.21 -1.52 8.97
C ARG A 81 -11.91 -0.07 8.63
N ASP A 82 -12.50 0.42 7.54
CA ASP A 82 -12.55 1.84 7.25
C ASP A 82 -13.99 2.38 7.41
N TYR A 83 -14.10 3.69 7.38
CA TYR A 83 -15.37 4.42 7.49
C TYR A 83 -15.59 5.30 6.25
N GLY A 84 -15.13 4.81 5.10
CA GLY A 84 -15.34 5.42 3.80
C GLY A 84 -16.77 5.25 3.28
N ARG A 85 -16.94 5.40 1.98
CA ARG A 85 -18.26 5.30 1.34
C ARG A 85 -18.85 3.89 1.36
N GLY A 86 -18.00 2.89 1.47
CA GLY A 86 -18.36 1.48 1.27
C GLY A 86 -18.39 1.11 -0.22
N ILE A 87 -17.97 -0.12 -0.52
CA ILE A 87 -18.06 -0.67 -1.87
C ILE A 87 -19.55 -0.79 -2.24
N PRO A 88 -19.96 -0.40 -3.45
CA PRO A 88 -21.33 -0.61 -3.90
C PRO A 88 -21.74 -2.08 -3.75
N LEU A 89 -22.83 -2.36 -3.05
CA LEU A 89 -23.19 -3.70 -2.63
C LEU A 89 -23.39 -4.67 -3.80
N GLY A 90 -23.97 -4.19 -4.90
CA GLY A 90 -24.14 -4.99 -6.13
C GLY A 90 -22.85 -5.31 -6.87
N LYS A 91 -21.74 -4.67 -6.53
CA LYS A 91 -20.42 -4.85 -7.15
C LYS A 91 -19.38 -5.46 -6.20
N LEU A 92 -19.78 -5.83 -4.99
CA LEU A 92 -18.84 -6.29 -3.97
C LEU A 92 -18.04 -7.51 -4.43
N ILE A 93 -18.68 -8.52 -5.00
CA ILE A 93 -17.99 -9.73 -5.52
C ILE A 93 -17.01 -9.35 -6.60
N ASP A 94 -17.42 -8.57 -7.60
CA ASP A 94 -16.57 -8.18 -8.72
C ASP A 94 -15.37 -7.37 -8.28
N CYS A 95 -15.57 -6.43 -7.35
CA CYS A 95 -14.49 -5.58 -6.83
C CYS A 95 -13.39 -6.36 -6.11
N VAL A 96 -13.71 -7.49 -5.51
CA VAL A 96 -12.74 -8.31 -4.75
C VAL A 96 -12.26 -9.56 -5.50
N SER A 97 -12.79 -9.83 -6.68
CA SER A 97 -12.50 -11.08 -7.40
C SER A 97 -12.15 -10.95 -8.88
N ILE A 98 -12.43 -9.82 -9.52
CA ILE A 98 -12.17 -9.62 -10.96
C ILE A 98 -11.15 -8.50 -11.13
N ILE A 99 -10.01 -8.81 -11.79
CA ILE A 99 -8.97 -7.82 -12.13
C ILE A 99 -9.57 -6.73 -13.01
N ASN A 100 -9.11 -5.48 -12.82
CA ASN A 100 -9.56 -4.28 -13.53
C ASN A 100 -11.02 -3.89 -13.24
N THR A 101 -11.58 -4.32 -12.13
CA THR A 101 -12.87 -3.87 -11.64
C THR A 101 -12.68 -2.98 -10.41
N GLY A 102 -13.27 -1.80 -10.42
CA GLY A 102 -13.24 -0.86 -9.30
C GLY A 102 -13.43 0.59 -9.75
N ALA A 103 -13.83 1.46 -8.83
CA ALA A 103 -14.10 2.89 -9.08
C ALA A 103 -12.82 3.69 -9.41
N LYS A 104 -11.65 3.13 -9.17
CA LYS A 104 -10.35 3.80 -9.36
C LYS A 104 -9.99 4.04 -10.83
N TYR A 105 -10.68 3.39 -11.76
CA TYR A 105 -10.43 3.57 -13.19
C TYR A 105 -11.16 4.76 -13.81
N ASP A 106 -12.23 5.26 -13.17
CA ASP A 106 -13.15 6.23 -13.76
C ASP A 106 -13.01 7.66 -13.20
N SER A 107 -12.06 7.92 -12.31
CA SER A 107 -11.93 9.23 -11.64
C SER A 107 -10.50 9.76 -11.67
N GLU A 108 -10.34 11.02 -12.10
CA GLU A 108 -9.06 11.73 -12.01
C GLU A 108 -8.50 11.79 -10.60
N THR A 109 -9.38 11.82 -9.58
CA THR A 109 -8.99 11.84 -8.17
C THR A 109 -8.25 10.56 -7.78
N PHE A 110 -8.61 9.43 -8.35
CA PHE A 110 -7.94 8.15 -8.09
C PHE A 110 -6.64 7.95 -8.85
N GLN A 111 -6.37 8.73 -9.87
CA GLN A 111 -5.09 8.62 -10.61
C GLN A 111 -3.87 8.90 -9.73
N LYS A 112 -4.07 9.62 -8.63
CA LYS A 112 -3.03 9.90 -7.62
C LYS A 112 -3.10 8.96 -6.40
N ALA A 113 -4.00 8.00 -6.42
CA ALA A 113 -4.21 7.07 -5.32
C ALA A 113 -3.16 5.96 -5.29
N VAL A 114 -3.04 5.30 -4.13
CA VAL A 114 -2.03 4.26 -3.89
C VAL A 114 -2.33 2.98 -4.67
N GLY A 115 -3.57 2.56 -4.76
CA GLY A 115 -3.97 1.27 -5.36
C GLY A 115 -4.32 1.32 -6.84
N LEU A 116 -3.43 1.81 -7.70
CA LEU A 116 -3.72 2.04 -9.13
C LEU A 116 -3.86 0.78 -9.98
N ASN A 117 -3.26 -0.34 -9.59
CA ASN A 117 -3.15 -1.52 -10.45
C ASN A 117 -4.43 -2.36 -10.53
N GLY A 118 -5.46 -2.06 -9.75
CA GLY A 118 -6.73 -2.79 -9.74
C GLY A 118 -6.63 -4.26 -9.35
N VAL A 119 -5.52 -4.69 -8.79
CA VAL A 119 -5.20 -6.08 -8.44
C VAL A 119 -5.15 -6.31 -6.93
N GLY A 120 -4.92 -5.26 -6.13
CA GLY A 120 -4.59 -5.36 -4.70
C GLY A 120 -5.51 -6.30 -3.91
N GLN A 121 -6.80 -6.00 -3.81
CA GLN A 121 -7.74 -6.85 -3.07
C GLN A 121 -7.93 -8.23 -3.70
N LYS A 122 -7.78 -8.35 -5.01
CA LYS A 122 -7.87 -9.63 -5.71
C LYS A 122 -6.69 -10.53 -5.32
N ALA A 123 -5.51 -9.96 -5.15
CA ALA A 123 -4.34 -10.70 -4.65
C ALA A 123 -4.55 -11.14 -3.19
N VAL A 124 -5.05 -10.28 -2.33
CA VAL A 124 -5.38 -10.64 -0.93
C VAL A 124 -6.37 -11.78 -0.89
N ASN A 125 -7.46 -11.69 -1.65
CA ASN A 125 -8.49 -12.73 -1.75
C ASN A 125 -7.88 -14.06 -2.26
N ALA A 126 -7.20 -14.01 -3.41
CA ALA A 126 -6.65 -15.20 -4.05
C ALA A 126 -5.65 -15.94 -3.16
N LEU A 127 -4.83 -15.25 -2.39
CA LEU A 127 -3.73 -15.82 -1.62
C LEU A 127 -4.08 -16.09 -0.15
N SER A 128 -5.34 -15.94 0.21
CA SER A 128 -5.83 -16.20 1.55
C SER A 128 -6.55 -17.56 1.64
N LEU A 129 -6.35 -18.23 2.77
CA LEU A 129 -7.16 -19.40 3.14
C LEU A 129 -8.61 -18.97 3.28
N ASN A 130 -8.86 -17.94 4.08
CA ASN A 130 -10.16 -17.33 4.28
C ASN A 130 -10.07 -15.84 3.96
N TYR A 131 -11.03 -15.36 3.20
CA TYR A 131 -11.20 -13.94 2.88
C TYR A 131 -12.66 -13.55 3.06
N ARG A 132 -12.90 -12.50 3.80
CA ARG A 132 -14.25 -11.97 4.06
C ARG A 132 -14.25 -10.48 3.80
N ALA A 133 -15.17 -10.02 2.98
CA ALA A 133 -15.41 -8.60 2.75
C ALA A 133 -16.84 -8.25 3.10
N GLN A 134 -17.02 -7.19 3.87
CA GLN A 134 -18.31 -6.61 4.20
C GLN A 134 -18.32 -5.15 3.77
N ALA A 135 -19.35 -4.75 3.04
CA ALA A 135 -19.59 -3.36 2.71
C ALA A 135 -20.86 -2.89 3.44
N VAL A 136 -20.78 -1.68 3.99
CA VAL A 136 -21.89 -0.96 4.59
C VAL A 136 -22.07 0.34 3.83
N ARG A 137 -23.27 0.52 3.27
CA ARG A 137 -23.55 1.69 2.44
C ARG A 137 -25.01 2.08 2.55
N ASP A 138 -25.26 3.33 2.99
CA ASP A 138 -26.57 3.95 3.03
C ASP A 138 -27.64 3.12 3.80
N GLY A 139 -27.25 2.59 4.96
CA GLY A 139 -28.12 1.83 5.83
C GLY A 139 -28.34 0.37 5.43
N GLU A 140 -27.57 -0.11 4.47
CA GLU A 140 -27.60 -1.49 4.01
C GLU A 140 -26.21 -2.13 4.05
N THR A 141 -26.15 -3.46 4.18
CA THR A 141 -24.92 -4.21 4.24
C THR A 141 -24.98 -5.52 3.47
N LYS A 142 -23.84 -5.94 2.97
CA LYS A 142 -23.64 -7.24 2.32
C LYS A 142 -22.29 -7.80 2.72
N VAL A 143 -22.22 -9.14 2.85
CA VAL A 143 -20.99 -9.89 3.17
C VAL A 143 -20.75 -10.92 2.10
N VAL A 144 -19.47 -11.08 1.70
CA VAL A 144 -19.01 -12.16 0.83
C VAL A 144 -17.84 -12.86 1.48
N GLU A 145 -17.76 -14.16 1.30
CA GLU A 145 -16.71 -15.01 1.83
C GLU A 145 -16.11 -15.90 0.74
N PHE A 146 -14.78 -15.98 0.74
CA PHE A 146 -14.00 -16.80 -0.17
C PHE A 146 -13.08 -17.73 0.61
N GLU A 147 -12.77 -18.88 0.03
CA GLU A 147 -11.77 -19.81 0.52
C GLU A 147 -10.81 -20.15 -0.60
N ARG A 148 -9.51 -19.82 -0.41
CA ARG A 148 -8.47 -20.02 -1.42
C ARG A 148 -8.87 -19.54 -2.82
N GLY A 149 -9.42 -18.31 -2.88
CA GLY A 149 -9.85 -17.70 -4.12
C GLY A 149 -11.16 -18.19 -4.71
N LYS A 150 -11.92 -19.04 -4.02
CA LYS A 150 -13.22 -19.54 -4.47
C LYS A 150 -14.34 -18.96 -3.61
N LEU A 151 -15.38 -18.45 -4.26
CA LEU A 151 -16.56 -17.95 -3.58
C LEU A 151 -17.20 -19.05 -2.77
N LYS A 152 -17.30 -18.87 -1.46
CA LYS A 152 -17.87 -19.81 -0.51
C LYS A 152 -19.32 -19.46 -0.17
N SER A 153 -19.57 -18.19 0.10
CA SER A 153 -20.90 -17.68 0.45
C SER A 153 -21.04 -16.20 0.17
N GLN A 154 -22.27 -15.77 -0.02
CA GLN A 154 -22.65 -14.37 -0.04
C GLN A 154 -23.95 -14.17 0.72
N SER A 155 -24.06 -13.12 1.49
CA SER A 155 -25.29 -12.75 2.14
C SER A 155 -26.27 -12.08 1.18
N ARG A 156 -27.52 -12.00 1.57
CA ARG A 156 -28.45 -11.03 0.99
C ARG A 156 -28.08 -9.62 1.50
N VAL A 157 -28.54 -8.61 0.77
CA VAL A 157 -28.50 -7.24 1.26
C VAL A 157 -29.50 -7.14 2.42
N THR A 158 -29.04 -6.64 3.56
CA THR A 158 -29.85 -6.45 4.76
C THR A 158 -29.69 -5.04 5.29
N LYS A 159 -30.66 -4.57 6.07
CA LYS A 159 -30.58 -3.27 6.74
C LYS A 159 -29.63 -3.33 7.92
N THR A 160 -28.97 -2.21 8.19
CA THR A 160 -28.04 -2.08 9.31
C THR A 160 -28.00 -0.64 9.82
N ASP A 161 -27.68 -0.49 11.10
CA ASP A 161 -27.36 0.80 11.73
C ASP A 161 -25.87 1.13 11.74
N GLU A 162 -25.05 0.24 11.21
CA GLU A 162 -23.59 0.46 11.12
C GLU A 162 -23.27 1.64 10.21
N ARG A 163 -22.17 2.32 10.53
CA ARG A 163 -21.66 3.42 9.70
C ARG A 163 -21.10 2.89 8.37
N ASN A 164 -21.25 3.68 7.32
CA ASN A 164 -20.67 3.37 6.01
C ASN A 164 -19.19 2.99 6.11
N GLY A 165 -18.76 2.13 5.23
CA GLY A 165 -17.38 1.74 5.09
C GLY A 165 -17.24 0.29 4.65
N THR A 166 -16.02 -0.20 4.76
CA THR A 166 -15.65 -1.56 4.35
C THR A 166 -14.90 -2.26 5.47
N LEU A 167 -15.20 -3.52 5.69
CA LEU A 167 -14.46 -4.40 6.60
C LEU A 167 -13.93 -5.58 5.81
N VAL A 168 -12.62 -5.72 5.75
CA VAL A 168 -11.94 -6.87 5.14
C VAL A 168 -11.22 -7.66 6.21
N GLY A 169 -11.50 -8.96 6.28
CA GLY A 169 -10.78 -9.90 7.13
C GLY A 169 -10.16 -11.00 6.30
N PHE A 170 -8.93 -11.39 6.60
CA PHE A 170 -8.26 -12.45 5.88
C PHE A 170 -7.25 -13.21 6.75
N THR A 171 -7.03 -14.47 6.37
CA THR A 171 -5.96 -15.32 6.88
C THR A 171 -5.16 -15.79 5.68
N PRO A 172 -3.88 -15.44 5.54
CA PRO A 172 -3.05 -15.95 4.45
C PRO A 172 -3.06 -17.48 4.38
N ASP A 173 -2.91 -18.02 3.17
CA ASP A 173 -2.93 -19.46 2.96
C ASP A 173 -1.60 -20.10 3.34
N GLU A 174 -1.60 -20.95 4.36
CA GLU A 174 -0.40 -21.66 4.82
C GLU A 174 0.24 -22.54 3.76
N LYS A 175 -0.53 -22.98 2.75
CA LYS A 175 0.02 -23.73 1.61
C LYS A 175 0.95 -22.91 0.74
N LEU A 176 0.82 -21.58 0.79
CA LEU A 176 1.65 -20.64 0.04
C LEU A 176 2.74 -20.03 0.89
N PHE A 177 2.44 -19.68 2.14
CA PHE A 177 3.35 -18.93 3.02
C PHE A 177 4.06 -19.80 4.07
N GLY A 178 3.75 -21.11 4.10
CA GLY A 178 4.31 -22.04 5.07
C GLY A 178 3.43 -22.19 6.31
N SER A 179 3.54 -23.34 6.98
CA SER A 179 2.74 -23.65 8.17
C SER A 179 3.14 -22.83 9.40
N ASP A 180 4.33 -22.24 9.38
CA ASP A 180 4.92 -21.44 10.44
C ASP A 180 4.79 -19.92 10.21
N PHE A 181 4.10 -19.49 9.16
CA PHE A 181 3.95 -18.06 8.90
C PHE A 181 3.26 -17.37 10.08
N ARG A 182 3.70 -16.18 10.37
CA ARG A 182 3.03 -15.29 11.32
C ARG A 182 3.34 -13.84 11.04
N PHE A 183 2.39 -12.99 11.39
CA PHE A 183 2.60 -11.55 11.42
C PHE A 183 3.42 -11.14 12.63
N ARG A 184 4.42 -10.29 12.42
CA ARG A 184 5.23 -9.68 13.47
C ARG A 184 4.75 -8.24 13.70
N PRO A 185 4.26 -7.92 14.92
CA PRO A 185 3.67 -6.61 15.19
C PRO A 185 4.61 -5.43 14.90
N GLU A 186 5.90 -5.60 15.13
CA GLU A 186 6.91 -4.55 14.92
C GLU A 186 6.95 -4.03 13.46
N PHE A 187 6.80 -4.92 12.47
CA PHE A 187 6.77 -4.52 11.06
C PHE A 187 5.47 -3.79 10.70
N ILE A 188 4.37 -4.18 11.33
CA ILE A 188 3.07 -3.55 11.11
C ILE A 188 3.02 -2.18 11.79
N GLU A 189 3.58 -2.03 12.98
CA GLU A 189 3.68 -0.73 13.66
C GLU A 189 4.44 0.30 12.81
N ASP A 190 5.57 -0.10 12.23
CA ASP A 190 6.34 0.77 11.33
C ASP A 190 5.52 1.17 10.09
N MET A 191 4.79 0.22 9.51
CA MET A 191 3.89 0.48 8.38
C MET A 191 2.80 1.49 8.76
N LEU A 192 2.15 1.33 9.91
CA LEU A 192 1.09 2.24 10.35
C LEU A 192 1.61 3.64 10.68
N TRP A 193 2.80 3.76 11.26
CA TRP A 193 3.42 5.06 11.46
C TRP A 193 3.69 5.78 10.13
N ASN A 194 4.18 5.07 9.12
CA ASN A 194 4.38 5.66 7.80
C ASN A 194 3.07 6.16 7.18
N TYR A 195 1.99 5.38 7.28
CA TYR A 195 0.67 5.84 6.84
C TYR A 195 0.21 7.08 7.61
N ALA A 196 0.42 7.12 8.91
CA ALA A 196 0.05 8.27 9.73
C ALA A 196 0.83 9.52 9.31
N PHE A 197 2.14 9.42 9.09
CA PHE A 197 2.97 10.54 8.65
C PHE A 197 2.59 11.05 7.26
N LEU A 198 2.19 10.16 6.36
CA LEU A 198 1.82 10.52 4.99
C LEU A 198 0.38 11.03 4.88
N ASN A 199 -0.45 10.85 5.89
CA ASN A 199 -1.87 11.16 5.87
C ASN A 199 -2.29 11.89 7.16
N ARG A 200 -1.93 13.15 7.28
CA ARG A 200 -2.29 13.97 8.45
C ARG A 200 -3.80 14.01 8.68
N GLY A 201 -4.19 13.91 9.93
CA GLY A 201 -5.59 13.89 10.34
C GLY A 201 -6.24 12.52 10.32
N LEU A 202 -5.58 11.51 9.72
CA LEU A 202 -6.01 10.12 9.78
C LEU A 202 -5.57 9.50 11.11
N THR A 203 -6.48 8.80 11.76
CA THR A 203 -6.18 7.94 12.90
C THR A 203 -6.22 6.48 12.46
N LEU A 204 -5.07 5.79 12.57
CA LEU A 204 -5.02 4.33 12.43
C LEU A 204 -4.94 3.73 13.83
N THR A 205 -5.57 2.58 14.03
CA THR A 205 -5.42 1.82 15.26
C THR A 205 -4.96 0.40 14.99
N LEU A 206 -4.13 -0.13 15.87
CA LEU A 206 -3.73 -1.54 15.88
C LEU A 206 -4.16 -2.14 17.21
N ASN A 207 -5.16 -3.02 17.17
CA ASN A 207 -5.75 -3.60 18.38
C ASN A 207 -6.11 -2.54 19.43
N GLY A 208 -6.66 -1.41 18.97
CA GLY A 208 -7.07 -0.28 19.81
C GLY A 208 -5.97 0.76 20.09
N ARG A 209 -4.70 0.47 19.83
CA ARG A 209 -3.61 1.44 20.02
C ARG A 209 -3.58 2.43 18.86
N PRO A 210 -3.62 3.75 19.10
CA PRO A 210 -3.67 4.74 18.04
C PRO A 210 -2.30 5.08 17.44
N PHE A 211 -2.31 5.38 16.14
CA PHE A 211 -1.22 5.93 15.36
C PHE A 211 -1.75 7.14 14.61
N LYS A 212 -1.28 8.31 14.97
CA LYS A 212 -1.71 9.59 14.39
C LYS A 212 -0.55 10.56 14.34
N SER A 213 -0.47 11.34 13.26
CA SER A 213 0.53 12.40 13.11
C SER A 213 -0.15 13.76 12.96
N GLU A 214 0.31 14.74 13.73
CA GLU A 214 -0.17 16.12 13.65
C GLU A 214 0.57 16.94 12.58
N HIS A 215 1.84 16.60 12.35
CA HIS A 215 2.74 17.42 11.52
C HIS A 215 3.33 16.67 10.31
N GLY A 216 2.82 15.48 9.99
CA GLY A 216 3.18 14.72 8.78
C GLY A 216 4.67 14.43 8.66
N LEU A 217 5.32 14.87 7.58
CA LEU A 217 6.73 14.59 7.33
C LEU A 217 7.67 15.20 8.38
N LYS A 218 7.29 16.29 9.02
CA LYS A 218 8.06 16.84 10.13
C LYS A 218 8.16 15.85 11.28
N ASP A 219 7.06 15.17 11.59
CA ASP A 219 7.03 14.12 12.63
C ASP A 219 7.82 12.90 12.20
N LEU A 220 7.72 12.49 10.93
CA LEU A 220 8.54 11.42 10.38
C LEU A 220 10.03 11.71 10.56
N LEU A 221 10.45 12.89 10.13
CA LEU A 221 11.85 13.28 10.21
C LEU A 221 12.33 13.36 11.66
N THR A 222 11.51 13.90 12.57
CA THR A 222 11.82 13.95 14.00
C THR A 222 12.05 12.56 14.58
N LYS A 223 11.24 11.58 14.16
CA LYS A 223 11.39 10.19 14.61
C LYS A 223 12.67 9.54 14.06
N GLU A 224 13.04 9.83 12.82
CA GLU A 224 14.15 9.17 12.11
C GLU A 224 15.51 9.82 12.39
N LEU A 225 15.57 11.05 12.90
CA LEU A 225 16.82 11.74 13.20
C LEU A 225 17.66 10.93 14.21
N SER A 226 18.94 10.75 13.89
CA SER A 226 19.90 10.06 14.75
C SER A 226 20.50 10.93 15.87
N GLY A 227 20.23 12.24 15.86
CA GLY A 227 20.73 13.20 16.83
C GLY A 227 20.06 14.55 16.71
N GLU A 228 20.53 15.54 17.46
CA GLU A 228 19.98 16.89 17.38
C GLU A 228 20.31 17.54 16.02
N PRO A 229 19.31 18.17 15.36
CA PRO A 229 19.54 18.92 14.13
C PRO A 229 20.32 20.20 14.40
N LEU A 230 21.08 20.67 13.40
CA LEU A 230 21.81 21.95 13.47
C LEU A 230 20.88 23.16 13.52
N TYR A 231 19.67 23.02 13.00
CA TYR A 231 18.61 24.03 13.00
C TYR A 231 17.25 23.34 13.02
N PRO A 232 16.16 24.02 13.41
CA PRO A 232 14.82 23.43 13.39
C PRO A 232 14.45 22.91 12.01
N ILE A 233 13.71 21.79 11.98
CA ILE A 233 13.25 21.19 10.72
C ILE A 233 12.46 22.21 9.91
N ILE A 234 12.85 22.38 8.65
CA ILE A 234 12.11 23.18 7.67
C ILE A 234 11.03 22.29 7.08
N HIS A 235 9.78 22.73 7.12
CA HIS A 235 8.63 22.00 6.61
C HIS A 235 7.93 22.82 5.53
N LEU A 236 7.88 22.31 4.31
CA LEU A 236 7.31 22.94 3.13
C LEU A 236 6.18 22.09 2.57
N GLU A 237 5.08 22.72 2.21
CA GLU A 237 3.91 22.09 1.62
C GLU A 237 3.52 22.80 0.33
N GLY A 238 3.27 22.02 -0.72
CA GLY A 238 2.65 22.43 -1.98
C GLY A 238 1.47 21.51 -2.30
N ASP A 239 0.84 21.71 -3.45
CA ASP A 239 -0.38 20.97 -3.82
C ASP A 239 -0.15 19.46 -3.91
N ASP A 240 0.94 19.03 -4.54
CA ASP A 240 1.27 17.64 -4.77
C ASP A 240 2.65 17.25 -4.20
N ILE A 241 3.20 18.09 -3.32
CA ILE A 241 4.52 17.86 -2.75
C ILE A 241 4.55 18.32 -1.28
N GLU A 242 5.24 17.53 -0.46
CA GLU A 242 5.56 17.88 0.92
C GLU A 242 7.03 17.56 1.17
N ILE A 243 7.75 18.46 1.84
CA ILE A 243 9.17 18.32 2.14
C ILE A 243 9.40 18.70 3.59
N ALA A 244 10.19 17.88 4.28
CA ALA A 244 10.77 18.23 5.58
C ALA A 244 12.28 18.00 5.49
N LEU A 245 13.09 18.96 5.93
CA LEU A 245 14.54 18.85 5.86
C LEU A 245 15.24 19.56 7.02
N THR A 246 16.41 19.04 7.35
CA THR A 246 17.37 19.68 8.24
C THR A 246 18.76 19.15 7.93
N HIS A 247 19.78 19.68 8.62
CA HIS A 247 21.12 19.11 8.62
C HIS A 247 21.48 18.65 10.03
N GLY A 248 22.17 17.54 10.10
CA GLY A 248 22.70 16.98 11.33
C GLY A 248 24.23 17.09 11.40
N ARG A 249 24.84 16.20 12.18
CA ARG A 249 26.30 16.11 12.36
C ARG A 249 26.86 14.77 11.88
N HIS A 250 26.00 13.93 11.28
CA HIS A 250 26.41 12.65 10.72
C HIS A 250 27.16 12.83 9.38
N TYR A 251 27.84 11.78 8.97
CA TYR A 251 28.48 11.74 7.65
C TYR A 251 27.47 11.30 6.59
N GLY A 252 27.48 11.92 5.42
CA GLY A 252 26.66 11.55 4.28
C GLY A 252 25.28 12.22 4.25
N GLU A 253 24.43 11.71 3.37
CA GLU A 253 23.09 12.21 3.09
C GLU A 253 22.08 11.13 3.45
N GLU A 254 20.96 11.51 4.08
CA GLU A 254 19.86 10.58 4.38
C GLU A 254 18.55 11.11 3.84
N TYR A 255 17.81 10.27 3.11
CA TYR A 255 16.56 10.62 2.46
C TYR A 255 15.49 9.56 2.69
N TRP A 256 14.26 10.04 2.93
CA TRP A 256 13.04 9.25 2.96
C TRP A 256 12.13 9.79 1.86
N SER A 257 12.01 9.06 0.75
CA SER A 257 11.28 9.50 -0.43
C SER A 257 10.06 8.61 -0.68
N PHE A 258 8.91 9.24 -0.95
CA PHE A 258 7.65 8.57 -1.19
C PHE A 258 6.98 9.13 -2.45
N VAL A 259 6.50 8.24 -3.30
CA VAL A 259 5.71 8.59 -4.47
C VAL A 259 4.37 7.86 -4.36
N ASN A 260 3.26 8.62 -4.34
CA ASN A 260 1.91 8.09 -4.13
C ASN A 260 1.79 7.13 -2.94
N GLY A 261 2.47 7.45 -1.82
CA GLY A 261 2.47 6.64 -0.60
C GLY A 261 3.40 5.44 -0.60
N GLN A 262 4.12 5.18 -1.70
CA GLN A 262 5.11 4.11 -1.80
C GLN A 262 6.51 4.65 -1.45
N HIS A 263 7.21 3.96 -0.54
CA HIS A 263 8.59 4.29 -0.22
C HIS A 263 9.50 3.95 -1.40
N THR A 264 10.22 4.94 -1.93
CA THR A 264 11.15 4.75 -3.04
C THR A 264 12.56 4.58 -2.50
N THR A 265 12.96 3.34 -2.26
CA THR A 265 14.26 2.99 -1.66
C THR A 265 15.46 3.33 -2.55
N MET A 266 15.26 3.32 -3.87
CA MET A 266 16.29 3.65 -4.87
C MET A 266 16.38 5.14 -5.20
N GLY A 267 15.61 5.99 -4.52
CA GLY A 267 15.60 7.44 -4.69
C GLY A 267 14.71 7.95 -5.82
N GLY A 268 14.90 7.47 -7.03
CA GLY A 268 14.10 7.87 -8.19
C GLY A 268 14.32 9.31 -8.68
N THR A 269 13.59 9.69 -9.72
CA THR A 269 13.69 11.00 -10.39
C THR A 269 13.35 12.16 -9.46
N HIS A 270 12.38 11.99 -8.57
CA HIS A 270 11.92 13.05 -7.64
C HIS A 270 12.97 13.40 -6.60
N LEU A 271 13.72 12.42 -6.10
CA LEU A 271 14.81 12.66 -5.17
C LEU A 271 15.97 13.40 -5.87
N ALA A 272 16.33 12.97 -7.08
CA ALA A 272 17.36 13.63 -7.87
C ALA A 272 17.00 15.10 -8.15
N ALA A 273 15.75 15.37 -8.52
CA ALA A 273 15.26 16.73 -8.74
C ALA A 273 15.30 17.59 -7.47
N PHE A 274 14.93 17.01 -6.33
CA PHE A 274 15.05 17.71 -5.04
C PHE A 274 16.49 18.08 -4.70
N ARG A 275 17.41 17.12 -4.84
CA ARG A 275 18.84 17.35 -4.55
C ARG A 275 19.42 18.47 -5.41
N GLU A 276 19.06 18.51 -6.68
CA GLU A 276 19.47 19.58 -7.61
C GLU A 276 18.85 20.93 -7.25
N ALA A 277 17.55 20.97 -6.99
CA ALA A 277 16.83 22.19 -6.61
C ALA A 277 17.36 22.78 -5.30
N LEU A 278 17.70 21.94 -4.32
CA LEU A 278 18.30 22.41 -3.06
C LEU A 278 19.61 23.14 -3.30
N VAL A 279 20.51 22.58 -4.09
CA VAL A 279 21.82 23.17 -4.41
C VAL A 279 21.64 24.48 -5.15
N GLU A 280 20.81 24.51 -6.16
CA GLU A 280 20.53 25.71 -6.95
C GLU A 280 19.94 26.83 -6.09
N THR A 281 18.98 26.52 -5.23
CA THR A 281 18.33 27.47 -4.34
C THR A 281 19.34 28.11 -3.38
N VAL A 282 20.21 27.33 -2.77
CA VAL A 282 21.25 27.84 -1.85
C VAL A 282 22.27 28.74 -2.58
N ARG A 283 22.75 28.27 -3.74
CA ARG A 283 23.69 29.07 -4.56
C ARG A 283 23.07 30.40 -4.98
N ASN A 284 21.84 30.41 -5.45
CA ASN A 284 21.15 31.60 -5.90
C ASN A 284 20.88 32.60 -4.75
N HIS A 285 20.49 32.09 -3.58
CA HIS A 285 20.22 32.93 -2.42
C HIS A 285 21.47 33.66 -1.93
N PHE A 286 22.57 32.96 -1.80
CA PHE A 286 23.84 33.56 -1.33
C PHE A 286 24.69 34.16 -2.44
N LYS A 287 24.31 33.99 -3.69
CA LYS A 287 25.07 34.44 -4.88
C LYS A 287 26.51 33.92 -4.87
N LYS A 288 26.69 32.68 -4.43
CA LYS A 288 27.96 31.96 -4.35
C LYS A 288 27.84 30.57 -4.94
N ASP A 289 28.90 30.12 -5.60
CA ASP A 289 29.00 28.80 -6.23
C ASP A 289 29.58 27.77 -5.26
N PHE A 290 28.84 27.51 -4.17
CA PHE A 290 29.21 26.48 -3.20
C PHE A 290 29.28 25.11 -3.85
N ASP A 291 30.18 24.26 -3.37
CA ASP A 291 30.24 22.87 -3.79
C ASP A 291 28.92 22.14 -3.42
N ALA A 292 28.38 21.42 -4.40
CA ALA A 292 27.11 20.70 -4.21
C ALA A 292 27.20 19.66 -3.10
N ALA A 293 28.32 18.93 -2.99
CA ALA A 293 28.54 17.96 -1.94
C ALA A 293 28.53 18.60 -0.53
N ASP A 294 29.10 19.81 -0.40
CA ASP A 294 29.13 20.53 0.87
C ASP A 294 27.71 20.96 1.30
N ILE A 295 26.85 21.35 0.35
CA ILE A 295 25.46 21.73 0.64
C ILE A 295 24.66 20.52 1.12
N ARG A 296 24.88 19.34 0.54
CA ARG A 296 24.15 18.12 0.87
C ARG A 296 24.76 17.32 2.02
N GLN A 297 25.98 17.63 2.43
CA GLN A 297 26.64 16.92 3.53
C GLN A 297 25.82 17.01 4.82
N SER A 298 25.56 15.86 5.44
CA SER A 298 24.82 15.74 6.69
C SER A 298 23.34 16.14 6.60
N ILE A 299 22.75 16.15 5.39
CA ILE A 299 21.33 16.41 5.22
C ILE A 299 20.48 15.24 5.66
N ASP A 300 19.35 15.55 6.29
CA ASP A 300 18.24 14.65 6.54
C ASP A 300 16.99 15.24 5.89
N ALA A 301 16.40 14.55 4.90
CA ALA A 301 15.25 15.07 4.19
C ALA A 301 14.21 13.98 3.92
N ALA A 302 12.94 14.31 4.15
CA ALA A 302 11.80 13.48 3.78
C ALA A 302 10.99 14.20 2.69
N ILE A 303 10.57 13.45 1.67
CA ILE A 303 9.91 14.01 0.49
C ILE A 303 8.73 13.12 0.12
N VAL A 304 7.58 13.73 -0.06
CA VAL A 304 6.38 13.07 -0.62
C VAL A 304 5.96 13.79 -1.88
N VAL A 305 5.76 13.03 -2.94
CA VAL A 305 5.23 13.52 -4.20
C VAL A 305 4.03 12.68 -4.62
N ARG A 306 2.98 13.32 -5.13
CA ARG A 306 1.79 12.68 -5.68
C ARG A 306 1.71 12.99 -7.18
N VAL A 307 1.72 11.93 -8.00
CA VAL A 307 1.71 12.04 -9.46
C VAL A 307 0.59 11.17 -10.04
N GLN A 308 0.14 11.51 -11.25
CA GLN A 308 -0.98 10.79 -11.88
C GLN A 308 -0.59 9.41 -12.39
N GLU A 309 0.57 9.27 -13.02
CA GLU A 309 1.05 8.02 -13.63
C GLU A 309 2.45 7.70 -13.11
N PRO A 310 2.58 7.17 -11.89
CA PRO A 310 3.88 6.83 -11.34
C PRO A 310 4.46 5.59 -12.03
N VAL A 311 5.77 5.63 -12.29
CA VAL A 311 6.53 4.46 -12.75
C VAL A 311 7.47 4.05 -11.62
N PHE A 312 7.37 2.79 -11.20
CA PHE A 312 8.23 2.22 -10.18
C PHE A 312 9.17 1.19 -10.81
N GLU A 313 10.44 1.26 -10.49
CA GLU A 313 11.45 0.27 -10.93
C GLU A 313 11.31 -1.05 -10.17
N SER A 314 10.81 -0.97 -8.92
CA SER A 314 10.47 -2.13 -8.10
C SER A 314 9.32 -1.78 -7.15
N GLN A 315 8.44 -2.73 -6.91
CA GLN A 315 7.37 -2.64 -5.91
C GLN A 315 7.76 -3.37 -4.63
#